data_82b7aa487dc31580cfa23a4f5782b7a5
#
_entry.id   82b7aa487dc31580cfa23a4f5782b7a5
#
_cell.length_a   1.000
_cell.length_b   1.000
_cell.length_c   1.000
_cell.angle_alpha   90.00
_cell.angle_beta   90.00
_cell.angle_gamma   90.00
#
_symmetry.space_group_name_H-M   'P 1'
#
loop_
_entity.id
_entity.type
_entity.pdbx_description
1 polymer ?
#
loop_
_entity_poly.entity_id
_entity_poly.type
_entity_poly.pdbx_seq_one_letter_code
_entity_poly.pdbx_strand_id
1 'polypeptide(L)'
;MTDRNETLFNRAKAIIPGGVNSPVRAFGSVGGVPRFIKKAQGAYVWDENGTRYTDYVGSWGPAIVGHAHPEVIEAVREAALGGLSFGAPTEGEIVIAEKIAELVPSVEQLRLVSSGTEATMSAIRLARGFTGRDKIIKFEGCYHGHSDSLLVKAGSGLLTFGNPSSAGVPADFTKHTLVLEYNNTAQLEETFEKIGGEIACVILEPFAGNMNLVRPSENFVRALRSLTAKHGAVLIYDEVMTGFRVALGGAQSLHGITPDLTTMGKVIGGGMPLAAFGGRKDIMACISPLGGVYQAGTLSGNPVAVAAGLKTLEIIRREGFYENLAARTEQLVKGFQTAAAKADVAFTADSVGGMFGLYFADHVPQNYADMARSNTDGFKHFFHGMLERGVAFGPSAYEAGFVSAAHTPELIDETVAAAEAVFAAMAG
;
A
#
# COMPACT_ATOMS: atom_id res chain seq x y z
N MET A 1 26.33 -26.36 -8.38
CA MET A 1 25.58 -26.36 -7.09
C MET A 1 24.12 -26.28 -7.44
N THR A 2 23.26 -27.06 -6.80
CA THR A 2 21.80 -26.99 -7.03
C THR A 2 21.28 -25.64 -6.55
N ASP A 3 20.44 -24.96 -7.34
CA ASP A 3 19.84 -23.71 -6.94
C ASP A 3 18.96 -23.92 -5.69
N ARG A 4 19.35 -23.28 -4.60
CA ARG A 4 18.68 -23.43 -3.30
C ARG A 4 17.27 -22.82 -3.34
N ASN A 5 17.05 -21.73 -4.08
CA ASN A 5 15.74 -21.12 -4.25
C ASN A 5 14.77 -22.08 -4.95
N GLU A 6 15.21 -22.73 -6.03
CA GLU A 6 14.38 -23.72 -6.75
C GLU A 6 14.03 -24.92 -5.85
N THR A 7 15.00 -25.44 -5.11
CA THR A 7 14.78 -26.55 -4.16
C THR A 7 13.73 -26.18 -3.12
N LEU A 8 13.83 -24.96 -2.54
CA LEU A 8 12.89 -24.47 -1.52
C LEU A 8 11.51 -24.21 -2.12
N PHE A 9 11.43 -23.65 -3.32
CA PHE A 9 10.15 -23.40 -3.98
C PHE A 9 9.41 -24.72 -4.28
N ASN A 10 10.12 -25.75 -4.74
CA ASN A 10 9.53 -27.07 -4.95
C ASN A 10 9.02 -27.70 -3.65
N ARG A 11 9.77 -27.59 -2.56
CA ARG A 11 9.33 -28.01 -1.22
C ARG A 11 8.11 -27.22 -0.74
N ALA A 12 8.12 -25.89 -0.92
CA ALA A 12 7.02 -25.02 -0.50
C ALA A 12 5.71 -25.37 -1.24
N LYS A 13 5.78 -25.60 -2.55
CA LYS A 13 4.60 -26.00 -3.36
C LYS A 13 3.94 -27.29 -2.89
N ALA A 14 4.67 -28.17 -2.21
CA ALA A 14 4.13 -29.42 -1.69
C ALA A 14 3.24 -29.24 -0.46
N ILE A 15 3.39 -28.11 0.28
CA ILE A 15 2.72 -27.90 1.59
C ILE A 15 2.04 -26.52 1.71
N ILE A 16 2.37 -25.57 0.83
CA ILE A 16 1.76 -24.24 0.80
C ILE A 16 1.17 -24.04 -0.59
N PRO A 17 -0.11 -23.67 -0.73
CA PRO A 17 -0.73 -23.42 -2.03
C PRO A 17 0.08 -22.44 -2.88
N GLY A 18 0.54 -22.89 -4.07
CA GLY A 18 1.43 -22.10 -4.94
C GLY A 18 2.82 -21.81 -4.38
N GLY A 19 3.20 -22.41 -3.23
CA GLY A 19 4.49 -22.23 -2.55
C GLY A 19 4.66 -20.89 -1.81
N VAL A 20 3.59 -20.11 -1.64
CA VAL A 20 3.66 -18.76 -1.05
C VAL A 20 2.44 -18.45 -0.18
N ASN A 21 2.61 -17.53 0.79
CA ASN A 21 1.56 -17.02 1.66
C ASN A 21 0.90 -15.72 1.15
N SER A 22 1.32 -15.24 -0.05
CA SER A 22 0.68 -14.14 -0.77
C SER A 22 0.94 -14.30 -2.27
N PRO A 23 -0.09 -14.21 -3.14
CA PRO A 23 -0.02 -14.65 -4.54
C PRO A 23 1.10 -14.01 -5.36
N VAL A 24 1.34 -12.71 -5.21
CA VAL A 24 2.34 -11.96 -5.99
C VAL A 24 3.76 -12.51 -5.79
N ARG A 25 4.06 -13.09 -4.61
CA ARG A 25 5.38 -13.64 -4.27
C ARG A 25 5.78 -14.85 -5.11
N ALA A 26 4.83 -15.50 -5.78
CA ALA A 26 5.08 -16.68 -6.62
C ALA A 26 5.70 -16.36 -7.99
N PHE A 27 5.95 -15.08 -8.32
CA PHE A 27 6.44 -14.64 -9.63
C PHE A 27 5.51 -14.98 -10.81
N GLY A 28 4.22 -15.19 -10.54
CA GLY A 28 3.25 -15.58 -11.56
C GLY A 28 3.16 -14.60 -12.74
N SER A 29 3.33 -13.30 -12.49
CA SER A 29 3.24 -12.25 -13.53
C SER A 29 4.53 -12.09 -14.34
N VAL A 30 5.68 -12.43 -13.78
CA VAL A 30 7.00 -12.26 -14.44
C VAL A 30 7.64 -13.58 -14.85
N GLY A 31 7.21 -14.69 -14.25
CA GLY A 31 7.82 -16.00 -14.45
C GLY A 31 9.13 -16.22 -13.69
N GLY A 32 9.69 -17.40 -13.80
CA GLY A 32 10.91 -17.77 -13.12
C GLY A 32 10.69 -18.28 -11.68
N VAL A 33 11.77 -18.38 -10.92
CA VAL A 33 11.79 -18.89 -9.55
C VAL A 33 11.89 -17.73 -8.54
N PRO A 34 10.95 -17.62 -7.59
CA PRO A 34 11.02 -16.58 -6.56
C PRO A 34 12.25 -16.76 -5.66
N ARG A 35 12.77 -15.65 -5.17
CA ARG A 35 13.94 -15.66 -4.26
C ARG A 35 13.47 -15.88 -2.82
N PHE A 36 14.02 -16.90 -2.18
CA PHE A 36 13.81 -17.18 -0.76
C PHE A 36 14.80 -16.37 0.06
N ILE A 37 14.28 -15.36 0.76
CA ILE A 37 15.12 -14.41 1.50
C ILE A 37 15.51 -14.97 2.86
N LYS A 38 16.79 -14.99 3.15
CA LYS A 38 17.38 -15.47 4.40
C LYS A 38 17.55 -14.38 5.44
N LYS A 39 17.92 -13.17 4.99
CA LYS A 39 18.11 -12.00 5.85
C LYS A 39 17.93 -10.70 5.07
N ALA A 40 17.69 -9.63 5.80
CA ALA A 40 17.62 -8.28 5.26
C ALA A 40 18.30 -7.29 6.21
N GLN A 41 18.95 -6.26 5.69
CA GLN A 41 19.58 -5.19 6.47
C GLN A 41 19.76 -3.93 5.62
N GLY A 42 19.38 -2.78 6.15
CA GLY A 42 19.47 -1.52 5.43
C GLY A 42 18.65 -1.56 4.14
N ALA A 43 19.28 -1.26 3.02
CA ALA A 43 18.66 -1.30 1.69
C ALA A 43 18.79 -2.67 1.00
N TYR A 44 19.25 -3.71 1.69
CA TYR A 44 19.60 -4.99 1.08
C TYR A 44 18.81 -6.16 1.63
N VAL A 45 18.57 -7.14 0.74
CA VAL A 45 18.12 -8.49 1.09
C VAL A 45 19.13 -9.53 0.55
N TRP A 46 19.22 -10.69 1.21
CA TRP A 46 20.05 -11.82 0.76
C TRP A 46 19.18 -13.06 0.63
N ASP A 47 19.29 -13.72 -0.50
CA ASP A 47 18.60 -14.99 -0.70
C ASP A 47 19.34 -16.19 -0.06
N GLU A 48 18.73 -17.36 -0.17
CA GLU A 48 19.30 -18.60 0.39
C GLU A 48 20.51 -19.14 -0.40
N ASN A 49 20.80 -18.60 -1.59
CA ASN A 49 22.05 -18.84 -2.30
C ASN A 49 23.18 -17.90 -1.81
N GLY A 50 22.85 -16.91 -0.98
CA GLY A 50 23.77 -15.88 -0.50
C GLY A 50 23.90 -14.67 -1.43
N THR A 51 23.14 -14.61 -2.49
CA THR A 51 23.11 -13.46 -3.40
C THR A 51 22.47 -12.26 -2.73
N ARG A 52 23.14 -11.11 -2.80
CA ARG A 52 22.64 -9.82 -2.28
C ARG A 52 21.89 -9.08 -3.36
N TYR A 53 20.78 -8.48 -2.97
CA TYR A 53 19.98 -7.58 -3.82
C TYR A 53 19.76 -6.25 -3.13
N THR A 54 19.85 -5.14 -3.88
CA THR A 54 19.30 -3.85 -3.47
C THR A 54 17.78 -3.95 -3.58
N ASP A 55 17.07 -3.69 -2.50
CA ASP A 55 15.64 -4.00 -2.36
C ASP A 55 14.74 -2.77 -2.50
N TYR A 56 14.04 -2.68 -3.61
CA TYR A 56 12.99 -1.69 -3.85
C TYR A 56 11.57 -2.23 -3.62
N VAL A 57 11.43 -3.45 -3.09
CA VAL A 57 10.15 -4.00 -2.61
C VAL A 57 9.81 -3.44 -1.23
N GLY A 58 10.82 -3.24 -0.37
CA GLY A 58 10.68 -2.64 0.96
C GLY A 58 9.61 -3.31 1.82
N SER A 59 9.46 -4.64 1.74
CA SER A 59 8.39 -5.42 2.36
C SER A 59 6.99 -4.94 1.96
N TRP A 60 6.81 -4.41 0.75
CA TRP A 60 5.58 -3.79 0.25
C TRP A 60 5.20 -2.48 0.96
N GLY A 61 6.22 -1.72 1.41
CA GLY A 61 6.08 -0.40 1.98
C GLY A 61 6.48 -0.21 3.44
N PRO A 62 6.40 -1.20 4.36
CA PRO A 62 6.76 -1.00 5.77
C PRO A 62 8.18 -0.53 6.02
N ALA A 63 9.16 -0.98 5.22
CA ALA A 63 10.58 -0.76 5.47
C ALA A 63 11.07 0.67 5.11
N ILE A 64 10.35 1.71 5.55
CA ILE A 64 10.68 3.11 5.23
C ILE A 64 12.06 3.53 5.79
N VAL A 65 12.44 3.01 6.95
CA VAL A 65 13.74 3.29 7.60
C VAL A 65 14.85 2.32 7.15
N GLY A 66 14.52 1.38 6.25
CA GLY A 66 15.37 0.25 5.87
C GLY A 66 15.10 -0.99 6.72
N HIS A 67 15.64 -2.12 6.25
CA HIS A 67 15.51 -3.40 6.95
C HIS A 67 16.37 -3.44 8.21
N ALA A 68 15.87 -4.11 9.24
CA ALA A 68 16.55 -4.36 10.50
C ALA A 68 17.23 -3.10 11.08
N HIS A 69 16.50 -1.97 11.07
CA HIS A 69 17.02 -0.72 11.64
C HIS A 69 17.40 -0.93 13.12
N PRO A 70 18.64 -0.59 13.56
CA PRO A 70 19.12 -0.94 14.89
C PRO A 70 18.21 -0.48 16.03
N GLU A 71 17.72 0.75 15.99
CA GLU A 71 16.84 1.30 17.03
C GLU A 71 15.48 0.59 17.06
N VAL A 72 14.93 0.20 15.89
CA VAL A 72 13.64 -0.55 15.82
C VAL A 72 13.83 -1.95 16.35
N ILE A 73 14.93 -2.65 15.97
CA ILE A 73 15.24 -4.00 16.47
C ILE A 73 15.42 -3.99 17.98
N GLU A 74 16.13 -2.98 18.53
CA GLU A 74 16.31 -2.88 19.97
C GLU A 74 14.98 -2.67 20.71
N ALA A 75 14.12 -1.76 20.24
CA ALA A 75 12.82 -1.54 20.83
C ALA A 75 11.95 -2.82 20.81
N VAL A 76 11.99 -3.59 19.71
CA VAL A 76 11.33 -4.89 19.59
C VAL A 76 11.88 -5.90 20.59
N ARG A 77 13.21 -5.97 20.74
CA ARG A 77 13.88 -6.87 21.67
C ARG A 77 13.51 -6.57 23.12
N GLU A 78 13.54 -5.30 23.51
CA GLU A 78 13.16 -4.86 24.86
C GLU A 78 11.70 -5.17 25.16
N ALA A 79 10.79 -4.85 24.23
CA ALA A 79 9.36 -5.15 24.41
C ALA A 79 9.11 -6.67 24.54
N ALA A 80 9.80 -7.48 23.74
CA ALA A 80 9.66 -8.94 23.78
C ALA A 80 10.08 -9.56 25.12
N LEU A 81 11.06 -8.97 25.83
CA LEU A 81 11.45 -9.40 27.16
C LEU A 81 10.34 -9.20 28.21
N GLY A 82 9.46 -8.22 28.00
CA GLY A 82 8.29 -7.97 28.85
C GLY A 82 7.08 -8.88 28.56
N GLY A 83 7.10 -9.60 27.45
CA GLY A 83 6.03 -10.47 26.98
C GLY A 83 5.48 -10.07 25.61
N LEU A 84 4.91 -11.03 24.87
CA LEU A 84 4.50 -10.85 23.49
C LEU A 84 3.06 -10.36 23.33
N SER A 85 2.17 -10.73 24.26
CA SER A 85 0.76 -10.30 24.30
C SER A 85 0.16 -10.56 25.67
N PHE A 86 -0.82 -9.75 26.08
CA PHE A 86 -1.34 -9.82 27.46
C PHE A 86 -2.84 -10.10 27.54
N GLY A 87 -3.60 -9.94 26.44
CA GLY A 87 -5.07 -9.97 26.49
C GLY A 87 -5.67 -8.85 27.36
N ALA A 88 -4.93 -7.75 27.53
CA ALA A 88 -5.27 -6.57 28.33
C ALA A 88 -4.68 -5.32 27.68
N PRO A 89 -5.25 -4.13 27.93
CA PRO A 89 -4.71 -2.88 27.39
C PRO A 89 -3.33 -2.55 27.97
N THR A 90 -2.53 -1.82 27.18
CA THR A 90 -1.18 -1.37 27.56
C THR A 90 -1.03 0.13 27.39
N GLU A 91 -0.09 0.75 28.11
CA GLU A 91 0.25 2.15 27.96
C GLU A 91 0.74 2.45 26.52
N GLY A 92 1.49 1.53 25.91
CA GLY A 92 2.00 1.69 24.54
C GLY A 92 0.90 1.89 23.51
N GLU A 93 -0.28 1.27 23.69
CA GLU A 93 -1.44 1.49 22.81
C GLU A 93 -1.95 2.93 22.89
N ILE A 94 -1.94 3.53 24.08
CA ILE A 94 -2.32 4.94 24.28
C ILE A 94 -1.31 5.83 23.59
N VAL A 95 -0.01 5.61 23.84
CA VAL A 95 1.06 6.45 23.31
C VAL A 95 1.09 6.44 21.78
N ILE A 96 0.92 5.27 21.14
CA ILE A 96 0.89 5.21 19.66
C ILE A 96 -0.37 5.86 19.09
N ALA A 97 -1.51 5.73 19.75
CA ALA A 97 -2.74 6.38 19.32
C ALA A 97 -2.63 7.91 19.39
N GLU A 98 -2.12 8.45 20.49
CA GLU A 98 -1.83 9.88 20.67
C GLU A 98 -0.86 10.40 19.61
N LYS A 99 0.20 9.62 19.34
CA LYS A 99 1.21 9.98 18.34
C LYS A 99 0.64 10.02 16.92
N ILE A 100 -0.20 9.05 16.56
CA ILE A 100 -0.87 9.04 15.25
C ILE A 100 -1.85 10.21 15.14
N ALA A 101 -2.66 10.49 16.17
CA ALA A 101 -3.59 11.63 16.19
C ALA A 101 -2.86 12.97 16.10
N GLU A 102 -1.69 13.11 16.74
CA GLU A 102 -0.83 14.31 16.61
C GLU A 102 -0.36 14.53 15.17
N LEU A 103 0.02 13.46 14.47
CA LEU A 103 0.62 13.54 13.14
C LEU A 103 -0.40 13.56 12.00
N VAL A 104 -1.60 13.04 12.24
CA VAL A 104 -2.70 12.96 11.26
C VAL A 104 -3.97 13.56 11.87
N PRO A 105 -4.16 14.87 11.79
CA PRO A 105 -5.21 15.60 12.53
C PRO A 105 -6.66 15.19 12.18
N SER A 106 -6.90 14.54 11.04
CA SER A 106 -8.22 13.95 10.72
C SER A 106 -8.58 12.78 11.63
N VAL A 107 -7.60 12.18 12.33
CA VAL A 107 -7.77 11.03 13.21
C VAL A 107 -7.93 11.52 14.65
N GLU A 108 -9.16 11.87 15.03
CA GLU A 108 -9.49 12.29 16.41
C GLU A 108 -9.50 11.10 17.39
N GLN A 109 -9.90 9.92 16.90
CA GLN A 109 -9.85 8.65 17.62
C GLN A 109 -9.50 7.53 16.65
N LEU A 110 -8.87 6.45 17.16
CA LEU A 110 -8.53 5.28 16.36
C LEU A 110 -8.69 3.98 17.14
N ARG A 111 -8.72 2.88 16.40
CA ARG A 111 -8.65 1.52 16.90
C ARG A 111 -7.52 0.78 16.21
N LEU A 112 -6.63 0.15 16.99
CA LEU A 112 -5.57 -0.70 16.47
C LEU A 112 -6.14 -2.06 16.01
N VAL A 113 -5.57 -2.57 14.93
CA VAL A 113 -5.82 -3.90 14.36
C VAL A 113 -4.49 -4.50 13.89
N SER A 114 -4.48 -5.72 13.36
CA SER A 114 -3.24 -6.40 12.98
C SER A 114 -2.92 -6.31 11.47
N SER A 115 -3.87 -5.93 10.63
CA SER A 115 -3.67 -5.87 9.17
C SER A 115 -4.49 -4.75 8.51
N GLY A 116 -4.04 -4.32 7.32
CA GLY A 116 -4.79 -3.37 6.50
C GLY A 116 -6.18 -3.89 6.11
N THR A 117 -6.32 -5.20 5.88
CA THR A 117 -7.62 -5.84 5.61
C THR A 117 -8.59 -5.67 6.77
N GLU A 118 -8.13 -5.88 8.01
CA GLU A 118 -8.95 -5.65 9.21
C GLU A 118 -9.32 -4.16 9.34
N ALA A 119 -8.39 -3.27 9.04
CA ALA A 119 -8.63 -1.83 9.10
C ALA A 119 -9.73 -1.39 8.11
N THR A 120 -9.61 -1.76 6.84
CA THR A 120 -10.56 -1.38 5.79
C THR A 120 -11.93 -2.05 5.98
N MET A 121 -11.95 -3.34 6.32
CA MET A 121 -13.18 -4.08 6.66
C MET A 121 -13.93 -3.40 7.80
N SER A 122 -13.20 -2.99 8.84
CA SER A 122 -13.79 -2.35 10.03
C SER A 122 -14.27 -0.93 9.74
N ALA A 123 -13.51 -0.15 8.97
CA ALA A 123 -13.90 1.20 8.56
C ALA A 123 -15.17 1.20 7.71
N ILE A 124 -15.33 0.24 6.78
CA ILE A 124 -16.54 0.10 5.97
C ILE A 124 -17.73 -0.31 6.84
N ARG A 125 -17.56 -1.30 7.73
CA ARG A 125 -18.63 -1.70 8.67
C ARG A 125 -19.04 -0.52 9.54
N LEU A 126 -18.08 0.26 9.99
CA LEU A 126 -18.34 1.45 10.80
C LEU A 126 -19.10 2.52 10.02
N ALA A 127 -18.71 2.79 8.77
CA ALA A 127 -19.40 3.73 7.91
C ALA A 127 -20.86 3.31 7.63
N ARG A 128 -21.10 2.03 7.39
CA ARG A 128 -22.46 1.47 7.28
C ARG A 128 -23.26 1.63 8.56
N GLY A 129 -22.67 1.30 9.71
CA GLY A 129 -23.31 1.44 11.02
C GLY A 129 -23.64 2.89 11.38
N PHE A 130 -22.77 3.83 11.04
CA PHE A 130 -22.96 5.26 11.26
C PHE A 130 -24.04 5.86 10.36
N THR A 131 -24.05 5.53 9.07
CA THR A 131 -24.98 6.11 8.08
C THR A 131 -26.33 5.39 8.02
N GLY A 132 -26.39 4.14 8.47
CA GLY A 132 -27.57 3.27 8.27
C GLY A 132 -27.77 2.86 6.82
N ARG A 133 -26.74 2.94 5.97
CA ARG A 133 -26.78 2.66 4.52
C ARG A 133 -25.91 1.48 4.17
N ASP A 134 -26.18 0.82 3.02
CA ASP A 134 -25.49 -0.42 2.62
C ASP A 134 -24.47 -0.22 1.52
N LYS A 135 -24.72 0.72 0.58
CA LYS A 135 -23.92 0.86 -0.63
C LYS A 135 -22.57 1.49 -0.36
N ILE A 136 -21.53 0.95 -1.00
CA ILE A 136 -20.16 1.48 -0.96
C ILE A 136 -19.65 1.73 -2.37
N ILE A 137 -18.80 2.73 -2.54
CA ILE A 137 -18.05 2.99 -3.77
C ILE A 137 -16.58 2.68 -3.51
N LYS A 138 -15.97 1.94 -4.42
CA LYS A 138 -14.53 1.79 -4.59
C LYS A 138 -14.13 2.08 -6.04
N PHE A 139 -12.83 2.11 -6.33
CA PHE A 139 -12.34 2.40 -7.67
C PHE A 139 -11.61 1.21 -8.28
N GLU A 140 -11.73 1.06 -9.61
CA GLU A 140 -11.05 0.02 -10.37
C GLU A 140 -9.53 0.17 -10.22
N GLY A 141 -8.84 -0.96 -10.11
CA GLY A 141 -7.38 -0.98 -9.86
C GLY A 141 -6.96 -0.77 -8.41
N CYS A 142 -7.83 -0.23 -7.54
CA CYS A 142 -7.54 -0.09 -6.11
C CYS A 142 -7.77 -1.39 -5.34
N TYR A 143 -6.87 -1.66 -4.38
CA TYR A 143 -6.95 -2.81 -3.47
C TYR A 143 -7.07 -2.34 -2.02
N HIS A 144 -8.06 -2.88 -1.32
CA HIS A 144 -8.37 -2.50 0.07
C HIS A 144 -8.46 -3.72 0.98
N GLY A 145 -7.60 -4.73 0.77
CA GLY A 145 -7.68 -6.00 1.48
C GLY A 145 -8.64 -7.00 0.84
N HIS A 146 -8.79 -8.16 1.46
CA HIS A 146 -9.51 -9.30 0.90
C HIS A 146 -10.82 -9.63 1.62
N SER A 147 -11.48 -8.63 2.18
CA SER A 147 -12.87 -8.75 2.65
C SER A 147 -13.80 -8.98 1.44
N ASP A 148 -14.79 -9.87 1.58
CA ASP A 148 -15.68 -10.30 0.49
C ASP A 148 -16.33 -9.14 -0.25
N SER A 149 -16.78 -8.11 0.47
CA SER A 149 -17.39 -6.92 -0.14
C SER A 149 -16.42 -6.08 -0.99
N LEU A 150 -15.11 -6.32 -0.89
CA LEU A 150 -14.05 -5.59 -1.60
C LEU A 150 -13.42 -6.40 -2.74
N LEU A 151 -13.67 -7.71 -2.79
CA LEU A 151 -13.22 -8.59 -3.88
C LEU A 151 -14.20 -8.51 -5.05
N VAL A 152 -14.21 -7.33 -5.70
CA VAL A 152 -15.19 -6.94 -6.71
C VAL A 152 -14.46 -6.31 -7.88
N LYS A 153 -14.88 -6.64 -9.10
CA LYS A 153 -14.45 -6.02 -10.35
C LYS A 153 -15.56 -5.18 -10.96
N ALA A 154 -15.21 -4.22 -11.80
CA ALA A 154 -16.16 -3.37 -12.50
C ALA A 154 -17.16 -4.22 -13.31
N GLY A 155 -18.42 -3.76 -13.35
CA GLY A 155 -19.45 -4.28 -14.24
C GLY A 155 -19.56 -3.44 -15.52
N SER A 156 -20.37 -3.91 -16.49
CA SER A 156 -20.63 -3.18 -17.73
C SER A 156 -21.77 -2.18 -17.55
N GLY A 157 -21.49 -0.92 -17.29
CA GLY A 157 -22.48 0.17 -17.19
C GLY A 157 -22.43 0.96 -15.90
N LEU A 158 -23.03 2.16 -15.92
CA LEU A 158 -22.84 3.21 -14.93
C LEU A 158 -23.29 2.85 -13.51
N LEU A 159 -24.35 2.09 -13.35
CA LEU A 159 -24.87 1.64 -12.06
C LEU A 159 -24.82 0.12 -11.93
N THR A 160 -23.93 -0.53 -12.67
CA THR A 160 -23.78 -1.98 -12.54
C THR A 160 -23.01 -2.28 -11.27
N PHE A 161 -23.66 -2.94 -10.33
CA PHE A 161 -22.98 -3.45 -9.13
C PHE A 161 -21.92 -4.47 -9.52
N GLY A 162 -20.80 -4.41 -8.82
CA GLY A 162 -19.63 -5.20 -9.15
C GLY A 162 -19.88 -6.70 -9.07
N ASN A 163 -19.26 -7.43 -9.99
CA ASN A 163 -19.24 -8.89 -9.95
C ASN A 163 -18.14 -9.38 -9.02
N PRO A 164 -18.29 -10.53 -8.34
CA PRO A 164 -17.18 -11.12 -7.58
C PRO A 164 -15.93 -11.28 -8.43
N SER A 165 -14.78 -10.86 -7.91
CA SER A 165 -13.46 -11.05 -8.55
C SER A 165 -12.73 -12.28 -8.06
N SER A 166 -13.29 -12.97 -7.06
CA SER A 166 -12.73 -14.19 -6.48
C SER A 166 -13.79 -15.30 -6.46
N ALA A 167 -13.35 -16.53 -6.78
CA ALA A 167 -14.16 -17.70 -6.49
C ALA A 167 -14.44 -17.79 -4.98
N GLY A 168 -15.61 -18.27 -4.61
CA GLY A 168 -16.04 -18.40 -3.22
C GLY A 168 -16.69 -17.15 -2.62
N VAL A 169 -16.69 -16.01 -3.31
CA VAL A 169 -17.44 -14.82 -2.90
C VAL A 169 -18.83 -14.85 -3.50
N PRO A 170 -19.90 -14.99 -2.69
CA PRO A 170 -21.27 -14.93 -3.18
C PRO A 170 -21.62 -13.56 -3.75
N ALA A 171 -22.46 -13.51 -4.79
CA ALA A 171 -22.92 -12.27 -5.38
C ALA A 171 -23.61 -11.33 -4.37
N ASP A 172 -24.27 -11.89 -3.36
CA ASP A 172 -24.90 -11.11 -2.28
C ASP A 172 -23.93 -10.26 -1.47
N PHE A 173 -22.65 -10.65 -1.36
CA PHE A 173 -21.63 -9.83 -0.70
C PHE A 173 -21.17 -8.64 -1.55
N THR A 174 -21.29 -8.74 -2.87
CA THR A 174 -20.82 -7.70 -3.81
C THR A 174 -21.93 -6.81 -4.33
N LYS A 175 -23.21 -7.18 -4.14
CA LYS A 175 -24.39 -6.47 -4.68
C LYS A 175 -24.53 -5.01 -4.19
N HIS A 176 -23.85 -4.64 -3.11
CA HIS A 176 -23.86 -3.28 -2.57
C HIS A 176 -22.56 -2.52 -2.86
N THR A 177 -21.63 -3.10 -3.63
CA THR A 177 -20.37 -2.47 -3.98
C THR A 177 -20.38 -1.99 -5.42
N LEU A 178 -20.26 -0.66 -5.60
CA LEU A 178 -20.04 -0.05 -6.91
C LEU A 178 -18.56 0.10 -7.14
N VAL A 179 -18.10 -0.24 -8.35
CA VAL A 179 -16.72 -0.02 -8.79
C VAL A 179 -16.76 1.03 -9.89
N LEU A 180 -16.20 2.21 -9.59
CA LEU A 180 -16.09 3.32 -10.54
C LEU A 180 -14.67 3.42 -11.10
N GLU A 181 -14.53 4.13 -12.20
CA GLU A 181 -13.22 4.43 -12.78
C GLU A 181 -12.51 5.49 -11.95
N TYR A 182 -11.25 5.26 -11.63
CA TYR A 182 -10.40 6.22 -10.93
C TYR A 182 -10.15 7.44 -11.81
N ASN A 183 -10.23 8.66 -11.24
CA ASN A 183 -10.15 9.94 -11.95
C ASN A 183 -11.35 10.30 -12.84
N ASN A 184 -12.40 9.49 -12.92
CA ASN A 184 -13.60 9.83 -13.67
C ASN A 184 -14.58 10.63 -12.81
N THR A 185 -14.38 11.96 -12.74
CA THR A 185 -15.22 12.86 -11.95
C THR A 185 -16.68 12.86 -12.43
N ALA A 186 -16.92 12.80 -13.76
CA ALA A 186 -18.27 12.80 -14.30
C ALA A 186 -19.07 11.56 -13.89
N GLN A 187 -18.44 10.38 -13.93
CA GLN A 187 -19.07 9.14 -13.46
C GLN A 187 -19.38 9.19 -11.96
N LEU A 188 -18.50 9.79 -11.15
CA LEU A 188 -18.70 9.96 -9.72
C LEU A 188 -19.91 10.89 -9.46
N GLU A 189 -19.96 12.05 -10.13
CA GLU A 189 -21.06 13.03 -10.02
C GLU A 189 -22.40 12.41 -10.40
N GLU A 190 -22.49 11.74 -11.55
CA GLU A 190 -23.69 11.07 -12.02
C GLU A 190 -24.15 9.96 -11.05
N THR A 191 -23.21 9.22 -10.44
CA THR A 191 -23.54 8.20 -9.44
C THR A 191 -24.14 8.82 -8.19
N PHE A 192 -23.56 9.91 -7.69
CA PHE A 192 -24.11 10.61 -6.52
C PHE A 192 -25.44 11.30 -6.81
N GLU A 193 -25.66 11.83 -8.01
CA GLU A 193 -26.94 12.39 -8.42
C GLU A 193 -28.06 11.34 -8.36
N LYS A 194 -27.78 10.12 -8.82
CA LYS A 194 -28.78 9.04 -8.89
C LYS A 194 -29.06 8.35 -7.56
N ILE A 195 -28.01 8.06 -6.77
CA ILE A 195 -28.15 7.23 -5.57
C ILE A 195 -27.36 7.75 -4.36
N GLY A 196 -26.93 9.02 -4.35
CA GLY A 196 -26.08 9.56 -3.28
C GLY A 196 -26.63 9.39 -1.86
N GLY A 197 -27.98 9.41 -1.72
CA GLY A 197 -28.66 9.15 -0.44
C GLY A 197 -28.58 7.70 0.07
N GLU A 198 -28.13 6.75 -0.76
CA GLU A 198 -28.01 5.33 -0.42
C GLU A 198 -26.55 4.91 -0.15
N ILE A 199 -25.58 5.79 -0.42
CA ILE A 199 -24.15 5.50 -0.29
C ILE A 199 -23.73 5.69 1.16
N ALA A 200 -23.23 4.62 1.77
CA ALA A 200 -22.62 4.64 3.10
C ALA A 200 -21.25 5.29 3.10
N CYS A 201 -20.39 4.90 2.16
CA CYS A 201 -19.04 5.43 2.05
C CYS A 201 -18.45 5.33 0.65
N VAL A 202 -17.42 6.13 0.42
CA VAL A 202 -16.47 6.01 -0.68
C VAL A 202 -15.12 5.67 -0.07
N ILE A 203 -14.47 4.60 -0.53
CA ILE A 203 -13.11 4.23 -0.15
C ILE A 203 -12.18 4.34 -1.37
N LEU A 204 -11.00 4.95 -1.19
CA LEU A 204 -10.00 5.07 -2.24
C LEU A 204 -8.58 5.01 -1.67
N GLU A 205 -7.65 4.55 -2.49
CA GLU A 205 -6.23 4.82 -2.29
C GLU A 205 -5.95 6.26 -2.76
N PRO A 206 -5.45 7.16 -1.90
CA PRO A 206 -5.23 8.55 -2.29
C PRO A 206 -4.10 8.73 -3.33
N PHE A 207 -3.16 7.82 -3.38
CA PHE A 207 -2.30 7.50 -4.51
C PHE A 207 -2.43 6.01 -4.74
N ALA A 208 -2.94 5.62 -5.91
CA ALA A 208 -3.29 4.23 -6.14
C ALA A 208 -2.04 3.38 -6.44
N GLY A 209 -1.47 2.78 -5.38
CA GLY A 209 -0.24 2.00 -5.41
C GLY A 209 -0.45 0.55 -5.87
N ASN A 210 -1.70 0.07 -5.93
CA ASN A 210 -2.03 -1.27 -6.42
C ASN A 210 -2.32 -1.32 -7.93
N MET A 211 -2.25 -0.18 -8.61
CA MET A 211 -2.15 -0.09 -10.08
C MET A 211 -0.87 0.67 -10.48
N ASN A 212 0.26 0.27 -9.88
CA ASN A 212 1.59 0.88 -9.92
C ASN A 212 1.62 2.17 -9.07
N LEU A 213 1.56 3.36 -9.67
CA LEU A 213 1.37 4.63 -8.95
C LEU A 213 0.52 5.56 -9.81
N VAL A 214 -0.78 5.60 -9.56
CA VAL A 214 -1.69 6.52 -10.26
C VAL A 214 -2.10 7.64 -9.31
N ARG A 215 -1.86 8.88 -9.77
CA ARG A 215 -2.23 10.08 -9.00
C ARG A 215 -3.69 10.43 -9.20
N PRO A 216 -4.42 10.84 -8.17
CA PRO A 216 -5.71 11.46 -8.36
C PRO A 216 -5.54 12.88 -8.94
N SER A 217 -6.43 13.29 -9.82
CA SER A 217 -6.52 14.69 -10.22
C SER A 217 -7.12 15.55 -9.10
N GLU A 218 -6.73 16.80 -9.02
CA GLU A 218 -7.26 17.73 -8.00
C GLU A 218 -8.80 17.85 -8.09
N ASN A 219 -9.35 17.87 -9.30
CA ASN A 219 -10.79 17.95 -9.50
C ASN A 219 -11.50 16.73 -8.94
N PHE A 220 -10.93 15.54 -9.16
CA PHE A 220 -11.47 14.29 -8.64
C PHE A 220 -11.47 14.27 -7.11
N VAL A 221 -10.37 14.67 -6.48
CA VAL A 221 -10.25 14.74 -5.01
C VAL A 221 -11.23 15.74 -4.41
N ARG A 222 -11.39 16.93 -5.04
CA ARG A 222 -12.37 17.94 -4.62
C ARG A 222 -13.81 17.44 -4.76
N ALA A 223 -14.13 16.79 -5.88
CA ALA A 223 -15.45 16.21 -6.11
C ALA A 223 -15.78 15.13 -5.07
N LEU A 224 -14.83 14.22 -4.78
CA LEU A 224 -14.97 13.20 -3.73
C LEU A 224 -15.39 13.83 -2.39
N ARG A 225 -14.63 14.83 -1.92
CA ARG A 225 -14.93 15.47 -0.63
C ARG A 225 -16.26 16.20 -0.65
N SER A 226 -16.53 16.97 -1.71
CA SER A 226 -17.75 17.75 -1.83
C SER A 226 -19.02 16.88 -1.89
N LEU A 227 -18.99 15.83 -2.74
CA LEU A 227 -20.13 14.94 -2.92
C LEU A 227 -20.42 14.10 -1.67
N THR A 228 -19.37 13.55 -1.04
CA THR A 228 -19.55 12.78 0.19
C THR A 228 -20.12 13.65 1.31
N ALA A 229 -19.62 14.87 1.48
CA ALA A 229 -20.16 15.83 2.46
C ALA A 229 -21.63 16.21 2.16
N LYS A 230 -21.93 16.55 0.90
CA LYS A 230 -23.29 16.93 0.47
C LYS A 230 -24.33 15.84 0.74
N HIS A 231 -23.97 14.59 0.51
CA HIS A 231 -24.89 13.44 0.62
C HIS A 231 -24.79 12.71 1.97
N GLY A 232 -23.93 13.14 2.88
CA GLY A 232 -23.73 12.51 4.18
C GLY A 232 -23.12 11.10 4.08
N ALA A 233 -22.37 10.82 3.02
CA ALA A 233 -21.57 9.61 2.87
C ALA A 233 -20.21 9.78 3.54
N VAL A 234 -19.64 8.71 4.10
CA VAL A 234 -18.32 8.73 4.76
C VAL A 234 -17.22 8.64 3.71
N LEU A 235 -16.28 9.58 3.71
CA LEU A 235 -15.08 9.49 2.89
C LEU A 235 -13.98 8.75 3.67
N ILE A 236 -13.55 7.60 3.15
CA ILE A 236 -12.48 6.77 3.72
C ILE A 236 -11.24 6.89 2.86
N TYR A 237 -10.16 7.46 3.39
CA TYR A 237 -8.83 7.41 2.79
C TYR A 237 -8.13 6.13 3.25
N ASP A 238 -7.86 5.23 2.29
CA ASP A 238 -7.02 4.07 2.52
C ASP A 238 -5.55 4.47 2.42
N GLU A 239 -5.00 4.86 3.55
CA GLU A 239 -3.60 5.24 3.72
C GLU A 239 -2.74 4.05 4.22
N VAL A 240 -3.20 2.81 4.03
CA VAL A 240 -2.40 1.63 4.41
C VAL A 240 -1.04 1.62 3.69
N MET A 241 -0.97 2.09 2.45
CA MET A 241 0.27 2.20 1.71
C MET A 241 0.91 3.59 1.83
N THR A 242 0.13 4.65 1.74
CA THR A 242 0.59 6.05 1.64
C THR A 242 0.83 6.71 2.99
N GLY A 243 0.13 6.27 4.04
CA GLY A 243 0.27 6.83 5.39
C GLY A 243 1.70 6.74 5.90
N PHE A 244 2.25 7.88 6.32
CA PHE A 244 3.65 8.02 6.75
C PHE A 244 4.70 7.60 5.71
N ARG A 245 4.29 7.23 4.49
CA ARG A 245 5.19 6.84 3.40
C ARG A 245 5.46 7.99 2.44
N VAL A 246 4.42 8.71 2.05
CA VAL A 246 4.53 9.81 1.07
C VAL A 246 4.82 11.16 1.73
N ALA A 247 4.35 11.33 2.96
CA ALA A 247 4.60 12.50 3.82
C ALA A 247 4.32 12.10 5.28
N LEU A 248 4.77 12.90 6.24
CA LEU A 248 4.54 12.68 7.67
C LEU A 248 3.04 12.68 8.03
N GLY A 249 2.24 13.53 7.40
CA GLY A 249 0.78 13.57 7.56
C GLY A 249 0.00 12.71 6.56
N GLY A 250 0.68 11.79 5.85
CA GLY A 250 0.08 10.96 4.80
C GLY A 250 -0.29 11.74 3.54
N ALA A 251 -0.97 11.08 2.60
CA ALA A 251 -1.42 11.69 1.35
C ALA A 251 -2.47 12.78 1.56
N GLN A 252 -3.30 12.67 2.59
CA GLN A 252 -4.30 13.68 2.93
C GLN A 252 -3.69 15.07 3.18
N SER A 253 -2.48 15.13 3.74
CA SER A 253 -1.76 16.40 3.94
C SER A 253 -1.30 17.02 2.62
N LEU A 254 -0.94 16.18 1.62
CA LEU A 254 -0.55 16.64 0.28
C LEU A 254 -1.76 17.10 -0.55
N HIS A 255 -2.91 16.47 -0.36
CA HIS A 255 -4.14 16.83 -1.06
C HIS A 255 -4.90 18.01 -0.42
N GLY A 256 -4.58 18.39 0.81
CA GLY A 256 -5.35 19.38 1.57
C GLY A 256 -6.77 18.94 1.87
N ILE A 257 -7.00 17.61 2.01
CA ILE A 257 -8.33 17.02 2.25
C ILE A 257 -8.36 16.40 3.65
N THR A 258 -9.46 16.62 4.36
CA THR A 258 -9.76 15.94 5.63
C THR A 258 -10.79 14.84 5.36
N PRO A 259 -10.40 13.56 5.30
CA PRO A 259 -11.35 12.44 5.20
C PRO A 259 -12.13 12.27 6.52
N ASP A 260 -13.25 11.56 6.47
CA ASP A 260 -14.03 11.25 7.66
C ASP A 260 -13.42 10.06 8.43
N LEU A 261 -12.87 9.10 7.71
CA LEU A 261 -12.10 7.96 8.24
C LEU A 261 -10.81 7.77 7.45
N THR A 262 -9.80 7.27 8.14
CA THR A 262 -8.49 6.89 7.57
C THR A 262 -8.14 5.48 8.01
N THR A 263 -7.68 4.63 7.08
CA THR A 263 -7.07 3.34 7.40
C THR A 263 -5.56 3.42 7.24
N MET A 264 -4.82 2.82 8.14
CA MET A 264 -3.35 2.86 8.20
C MET A 264 -2.79 1.47 8.47
N GLY A 265 -1.57 1.23 8.03
CA GLY A 265 -0.87 -0.03 8.22
C GLY A 265 0.59 0.10 7.81
N LYS A 266 1.19 -0.99 7.40
CA LYS A 266 2.56 -1.00 6.83
C LYS A 266 3.57 -0.20 7.67
N VAL A 267 3.82 1.08 7.36
CA VAL A 267 4.81 1.93 8.04
C VAL A 267 4.55 2.01 9.55
N ILE A 268 3.29 2.16 9.98
CA ILE A 268 2.98 2.28 11.42
C ILE A 268 3.33 1.03 12.22
N GLY A 269 3.54 -0.10 11.55
CA GLY A 269 3.96 -1.36 12.19
C GLY A 269 5.47 -1.52 12.28
N GLY A 270 6.27 -0.69 11.58
CA GLY A 270 7.74 -0.81 11.60
C GLY A 270 8.26 -2.16 11.15
N GLY A 271 7.51 -2.89 10.31
CA GLY A 271 7.81 -4.25 9.86
C GLY A 271 7.03 -5.34 10.63
N MET A 272 6.35 -5.00 11.71
CA MET A 272 5.48 -5.90 12.48
C MET A 272 4.00 -5.77 12.05
N PRO A 273 3.16 -6.79 12.33
CA PRO A 273 1.72 -6.74 12.01
C PRO A 273 0.99 -5.77 12.93
N LEU A 274 0.89 -4.52 12.51
CA LEU A 274 0.13 -3.46 13.13
C LEU A 274 -0.54 -2.61 12.06
N ALA A 275 -1.82 -2.34 12.25
CA ALA A 275 -2.61 -1.44 11.45
C ALA A 275 -3.60 -0.68 12.35
N ALA A 276 -4.29 0.29 11.80
CA ALA A 276 -5.30 1.07 12.50
C ALA A 276 -6.37 1.58 11.54
N PHE A 277 -7.54 1.85 12.06
CA PHE A 277 -8.54 2.70 11.44
C PHE A 277 -9.01 3.73 12.44
N GLY A 278 -9.26 4.93 11.98
CA GLY A 278 -9.66 6.04 12.85
C GLY A 278 -10.19 7.21 12.04
N GLY A 279 -10.62 8.25 12.73
CA GLY A 279 -11.15 9.47 12.14
C GLY A 279 -12.00 10.25 13.10
N ARG A 280 -13.09 10.82 12.61
CA ARG A 280 -14.02 11.64 13.38
C ARG A 280 -14.55 10.92 14.60
N LYS A 281 -14.52 11.60 15.73
CA LYS A 281 -14.93 11.06 17.04
C LYS A 281 -16.40 10.59 17.07
N ASP A 282 -17.31 11.29 16.40
CA ASP A 282 -18.74 10.95 16.34
C ASP A 282 -18.95 9.62 15.56
N ILE A 283 -18.17 9.36 14.52
CA ILE A 283 -18.19 8.09 13.79
C ILE A 283 -17.57 6.99 14.65
N MET A 284 -16.40 7.22 15.24
CA MET A 284 -15.72 6.24 16.08
C MET A 284 -16.52 5.84 17.31
N ALA A 285 -17.38 6.72 17.83
CA ALA A 285 -18.29 6.42 18.93
C ALA A 285 -19.34 5.33 18.61
N CYS A 286 -19.55 5.00 17.34
CA CYS A 286 -20.44 3.89 16.94
C CYS A 286 -19.82 2.50 17.20
N ILE A 287 -18.52 2.41 17.52
CA ILE A 287 -17.84 1.12 17.79
C ILE A 287 -18.11 0.65 19.22
N SER A 288 -18.35 -0.67 19.35
CA SER A 288 -18.40 -1.34 20.66
C SER A 288 -17.09 -1.10 21.47
N PRO A 289 -17.17 -0.82 22.78
CA PRO A 289 -18.33 -0.91 23.66
C PRO A 289 -19.22 0.34 23.71
N LEU A 290 -18.89 1.43 23.01
CA LEU A 290 -19.70 2.66 23.03
C LEU A 290 -20.96 2.53 22.17
N GLY A 291 -20.83 1.97 20.98
CA GLY A 291 -21.91 1.76 20.01
C GLY A 291 -22.09 0.30 19.63
N GLY A 292 -22.96 0.05 18.63
CA GLY A 292 -23.35 -1.29 18.20
C GLY A 292 -22.45 -1.94 17.14
N VAL A 293 -21.47 -1.20 16.58
CA VAL A 293 -20.58 -1.75 15.54
C VAL A 293 -19.50 -2.59 16.20
N TYR A 294 -19.47 -3.88 15.86
CA TYR A 294 -18.52 -4.82 16.48
C TYR A 294 -17.19 -4.91 15.71
N GLN A 295 -16.10 -4.85 16.45
CA GLN A 295 -14.75 -5.16 16.02
C GLN A 295 -13.95 -5.67 17.22
N ALA A 296 -13.15 -6.72 17.02
CA ALA A 296 -12.25 -7.28 18.03
C ALA A 296 -11.03 -7.92 17.37
N GLY A 297 -9.91 -8.01 18.08
CA GLY A 297 -8.70 -8.69 17.64
C GLY A 297 -7.83 -9.06 18.83
N THR A 298 -7.56 -10.35 19.01
CA THR A 298 -6.78 -10.88 20.15
C THR A 298 -5.39 -10.26 20.27
N LEU A 299 -4.71 -10.01 19.15
CA LEU A 299 -3.35 -9.47 19.09
C LEU A 299 -3.30 -8.00 18.67
N SER A 300 -4.46 -7.34 18.55
CA SER A 300 -4.51 -5.90 18.23
C SER A 300 -3.83 -5.11 19.33
N GLY A 301 -2.86 -4.26 18.95
CA GLY A 301 -2.10 -3.46 19.89
C GLY A 301 -1.08 -4.26 20.73
N ASN A 302 -0.62 -5.42 20.26
CA ASN A 302 0.40 -6.19 20.97
C ASN A 302 1.68 -5.36 21.20
N PRO A 303 2.35 -5.51 22.35
CA PRO A 303 3.43 -4.61 22.77
C PRO A 303 4.62 -4.60 21.83
N VAL A 304 4.92 -5.72 21.17
CA VAL A 304 6.08 -5.83 20.27
C VAL A 304 5.85 -5.06 18.99
N ALA A 305 4.67 -5.19 18.38
CA ALA A 305 4.33 -4.43 17.18
C ALA A 305 4.16 -2.93 17.46
N VAL A 306 3.60 -2.57 18.62
CA VAL A 306 3.49 -1.19 19.08
C VAL A 306 4.88 -0.56 19.29
N ALA A 307 5.82 -1.27 19.92
CA ALA A 307 7.19 -0.79 20.13
C ALA A 307 7.92 -0.53 18.80
N ALA A 308 7.78 -1.45 17.82
CA ALA A 308 8.34 -1.27 16.48
C ALA A 308 7.73 -0.04 15.79
N GLY A 309 6.41 0.12 15.87
CA GLY A 309 5.69 1.25 15.29
C GLY A 309 6.10 2.57 15.92
N LEU A 310 6.09 2.67 17.25
CA LEU A 310 6.49 3.88 17.98
C LEU A 310 7.91 4.33 17.61
N LYS A 311 8.86 3.38 17.59
CA LYS A 311 10.25 3.70 17.22
C LYS A 311 10.36 4.12 15.75
N THR A 312 9.61 3.51 14.86
CA THR A 312 9.56 3.92 13.45
C THR A 312 9.00 5.34 13.32
N LEU A 313 7.88 5.67 13.99
CA LEU A 313 7.30 7.01 13.99
C LEU A 313 8.26 8.07 14.57
N GLU A 314 9.06 7.71 15.58
CA GLU A 314 10.11 8.58 16.13
C GLU A 314 11.20 8.89 15.09
N ILE A 315 11.66 7.89 14.35
CA ILE A 315 12.73 8.05 13.37
C ILE A 315 12.28 8.91 12.18
N ILE A 316 11.08 8.64 11.64
CA ILE A 316 10.58 9.35 10.46
C ILE A 316 10.21 10.82 10.73
N ARG A 317 10.11 11.22 12.00
CA ARG A 317 9.89 12.63 12.42
C ARG A 317 11.19 13.44 12.47
N ARG A 318 12.34 12.82 12.31
CA ARG A 318 13.63 13.55 12.35
C ARG A 318 13.70 14.54 11.20
N GLU A 319 14.30 15.69 11.46
CA GLU A 319 14.46 16.77 10.48
C GLU A 319 15.15 16.23 9.20
N GLY A 320 14.66 16.65 8.05
CA GLY A 320 15.20 16.26 6.74
C GLY A 320 14.84 14.83 6.28
N PHE A 321 14.08 14.05 7.07
CA PHE A 321 13.79 12.67 6.72
C PHE A 321 13.03 12.54 5.39
N TYR A 322 11.91 13.26 5.25
CA TYR A 322 11.07 13.18 4.05
C TYR A 322 11.68 13.91 2.85
N GLU A 323 12.36 15.02 3.06
CA GLU A 323 13.09 15.74 2.03
C GLU A 323 14.18 14.86 1.40
N ASN A 324 14.98 14.19 2.22
CA ASN A 324 16.00 13.25 1.76
C ASN A 324 15.39 12.03 1.06
N LEU A 325 14.30 11.49 1.60
CA LEU A 325 13.61 10.34 1.02
C LEU A 325 13.04 10.68 -0.38
N ALA A 326 12.37 11.81 -0.50
CA ALA A 326 11.82 12.29 -1.76
C ALA A 326 12.91 12.58 -2.79
N ALA A 327 14.00 13.27 -2.40
CA ALA A 327 15.11 13.57 -3.28
C ALA A 327 15.77 12.31 -3.86
N ARG A 328 15.97 11.26 -3.03
CA ARG A 328 16.51 9.96 -3.48
C ARG A 328 15.56 9.24 -4.44
N THR A 329 14.25 9.30 -4.16
CA THR A 329 13.24 8.69 -5.04
C THR A 329 13.21 9.40 -6.39
N GLU A 330 13.27 10.73 -6.39
CA GLU A 330 13.33 11.53 -7.60
C GLU A 330 14.61 11.29 -8.41
N GLN A 331 15.78 11.15 -7.75
CA GLN A 331 17.04 10.78 -8.38
C GLN A 331 16.92 9.45 -9.12
N LEU A 332 16.33 8.43 -8.50
CA LEU A 332 16.10 7.12 -9.10
C LEU A 332 15.22 7.22 -10.35
N VAL A 333 14.06 7.87 -10.23
CA VAL A 333 13.07 8.01 -11.31
C VAL A 333 13.65 8.77 -12.50
N LYS A 334 14.30 9.91 -12.26
CA LYS A 334 14.99 10.69 -13.33
C LYS A 334 16.12 9.91 -13.99
N GLY A 335 16.87 9.14 -13.20
CA GLY A 335 17.93 8.28 -13.72
C GLY A 335 17.38 7.22 -14.66
N PHE A 336 16.28 6.55 -14.31
CA PHE A 336 15.63 5.54 -15.16
C PHE A 336 15.06 6.15 -16.44
N GLN A 337 14.37 7.30 -16.35
CA GLN A 337 13.85 7.99 -17.52
C GLN A 337 14.98 8.40 -18.51
N THR A 338 16.09 8.89 -17.96
CA THR A 338 17.27 9.26 -18.77
C THR A 338 17.90 8.04 -19.44
N ALA A 339 18.03 6.92 -18.70
CA ALA A 339 18.60 5.68 -19.24
C ALA A 339 17.72 5.06 -20.33
N ALA A 340 16.39 5.04 -20.14
CA ALA A 340 15.43 4.55 -21.12
C ALA A 340 15.43 5.41 -22.40
N ALA A 341 15.46 6.75 -22.25
CA ALA A 341 15.51 7.68 -23.40
C ALA A 341 16.78 7.50 -24.22
N LYS A 342 17.94 7.27 -23.59
CA LYS A 342 19.21 6.97 -24.30
C LYS A 342 19.11 5.69 -25.14
N ALA A 343 18.31 4.71 -24.69
CA ALA A 343 18.12 3.43 -25.34
C ALA A 343 16.91 3.40 -26.30
N ASP A 344 16.22 4.53 -26.49
CA ASP A 344 14.98 4.63 -27.29
C ASP A 344 13.88 3.63 -26.85
N VAL A 345 13.80 3.37 -25.54
CA VAL A 345 12.77 2.52 -24.94
C VAL A 345 11.60 3.39 -24.47
N ALA A 346 10.38 3.08 -24.90
CA ALA A 346 9.17 3.74 -24.43
C ALA A 346 8.96 3.44 -22.93
N PHE A 347 9.28 4.42 -22.11
CA PHE A 347 9.26 4.30 -20.65
C PHE A 347 9.00 5.64 -19.98
N THR A 348 8.14 5.65 -18.99
CA THR A 348 7.95 6.77 -18.06
C THR A 348 7.99 6.30 -16.63
N ALA A 349 8.12 7.23 -15.70
CA ALA A 349 8.08 6.94 -14.28
C ALA A 349 7.54 8.15 -13.51
N ASP A 350 6.99 7.91 -12.34
CA ASP A 350 6.51 8.97 -11.43
C ASP A 350 6.87 8.61 -9.99
N SER A 351 6.89 9.61 -9.10
CA SER A 351 7.22 9.41 -7.69
C SER A 351 6.48 10.37 -6.76
N VAL A 352 6.21 9.92 -5.54
CA VAL A 352 5.69 10.74 -4.44
C VAL A 352 6.29 10.27 -3.12
N GLY A 353 6.99 11.16 -2.41
CA GLY A 353 7.72 10.80 -1.20
C GLY A 353 8.68 9.63 -1.44
N GLY A 354 8.51 8.54 -0.69
CA GLY A 354 9.29 7.31 -0.85
C GLY A 354 8.67 6.23 -1.74
N MET A 355 7.67 6.58 -2.57
CA MET A 355 7.02 5.68 -3.52
C MET A 355 7.32 6.08 -4.96
N PHE A 356 7.40 5.11 -5.85
CA PHE A 356 7.54 5.35 -7.28
C PHE A 356 6.81 4.31 -8.13
N GLY A 357 6.45 4.72 -9.34
CA GLY A 357 5.86 3.87 -10.38
C GLY A 357 6.76 3.83 -11.61
N LEU A 358 6.83 2.66 -12.26
CA LEU A 358 7.59 2.41 -13.49
C LEU A 358 6.64 1.96 -14.59
N TYR A 359 6.54 2.70 -15.69
CA TYR A 359 5.59 2.41 -16.76
C TYR A 359 6.32 2.22 -18.09
N PHE A 360 6.16 1.06 -18.69
CA PHE A 360 6.60 0.80 -20.07
C PHE A 360 5.52 1.32 -21.03
N ALA A 361 5.41 2.63 -21.08
CA ALA A 361 4.45 3.42 -21.82
C ALA A 361 5.05 4.81 -22.13
N ASP A 362 4.44 5.52 -23.05
CA ASP A 362 4.84 6.87 -23.48
C ASP A 362 4.29 8.00 -22.58
N HIS A 363 3.42 7.65 -21.64
CA HIS A 363 2.83 8.60 -20.68
C HIS A 363 2.60 7.94 -19.33
N VAL A 364 2.44 8.75 -18.29
CA VAL A 364 2.06 8.27 -16.94
C VAL A 364 0.57 7.94 -16.93
N PRO A 365 0.19 6.70 -16.60
CA PRO A 365 -1.21 6.27 -16.54
C PRO A 365 -2.06 7.12 -15.59
N GLN A 366 -3.30 7.38 -15.99
CA GLN A 366 -4.27 8.17 -15.23
C GLN A 366 -5.35 7.32 -14.55
N ASN A 367 -5.51 6.06 -14.96
CA ASN A 367 -6.49 5.10 -14.46
C ASN A 367 -6.05 3.66 -14.74
N TYR A 368 -6.86 2.70 -14.33
CA TYR A 368 -6.57 1.29 -14.54
C TYR A 368 -6.53 0.89 -16.03
N ALA A 369 -7.42 1.44 -16.85
CA ALA A 369 -7.46 1.13 -18.28
C ALA A 369 -6.19 1.62 -19.01
N ASP A 370 -5.64 2.77 -18.60
CA ASP A 370 -4.33 3.25 -19.08
C ASP A 370 -3.21 2.31 -18.64
N MET A 371 -3.17 1.95 -17.36
CA MET A 371 -2.16 1.02 -16.83
C MET A 371 -2.20 -0.32 -17.54
N ALA A 372 -3.39 -0.83 -17.86
CA ALA A 372 -3.57 -2.10 -18.57
C ALA A 372 -3.02 -2.10 -20.01
N ARG A 373 -2.80 -0.91 -20.62
CA ARG A 373 -2.17 -0.76 -21.94
C ARG A 373 -0.64 -0.71 -21.90
N SER A 374 -0.04 -0.61 -20.70
CA SER A 374 1.42 -0.63 -20.56
C SER A 374 2.02 -1.96 -21.04
N ASN A 375 3.22 -1.89 -21.62
CA ASN A 375 3.93 -3.07 -22.10
C ASN A 375 4.44 -3.94 -20.95
N THR A 376 3.64 -4.92 -20.55
CA THR A 376 3.99 -5.84 -19.47
C THR A 376 5.16 -6.76 -19.79
N ASP A 377 5.42 -7.06 -21.06
CA ASP A 377 6.58 -7.87 -21.48
C ASP A 377 7.87 -7.04 -21.36
N GLY A 378 7.83 -5.75 -21.71
CA GLY A 378 8.91 -4.82 -21.42
C GLY A 378 9.26 -4.78 -19.93
N PHE A 379 8.24 -4.73 -19.06
CA PHE A 379 8.47 -4.81 -17.63
C PHE A 379 9.11 -6.14 -17.20
N LYS A 380 8.68 -7.29 -17.75
CA LYS A 380 9.29 -8.60 -17.42
C LYS A 380 10.77 -8.63 -17.78
N HIS A 381 11.16 -8.14 -18.97
CA HIS A 381 12.55 -8.07 -19.40
C HIS A 381 13.37 -7.18 -18.44
N PHE A 382 12.84 -6.00 -18.11
CA PHE A 382 13.48 -5.10 -17.15
C PHE A 382 13.61 -5.76 -15.77
N PHE A 383 12.55 -6.36 -15.26
CA PHE A 383 12.53 -7.04 -13.95
C PHE A 383 13.63 -8.10 -13.85
N HIS A 384 13.72 -9.01 -14.83
CA HIS A 384 14.73 -10.07 -14.81
C HIS A 384 16.14 -9.52 -15.02
N GLY A 385 16.31 -8.56 -15.94
CA GLY A 385 17.60 -7.93 -16.18
C GLY A 385 18.15 -7.19 -14.94
N MET A 386 17.28 -6.54 -14.17
CA MET A 386 17.65 -5.91 -12.90
C MET A 386 17.93 -6.94 -11.80
N LEU A 387 17.10 -7.98 -11.70
CA LEU A 387 17.29 -9.05 -10.71
C LEU A 387 18.64 -9.77 -10.91
N GLU A 388 19.05 -10.03 -12.17
CA GLU A 388 20.36 -10.60 -12.51
C GLU A 388 21.54 -9.68 -12.12
N ARG A 389 21.30 -8.37 -12.05
CA ARG A 389 22.27 -7.36 -11.63
C ARG A 389 22.19 -7.02 -10.14
N GLY A 390 21.48 -7.84 -9.37
CA GLY A 390 21.39 -7.66 -7.92
C GLY A 390 20.46 -6.54 -7.47
N VAL A 391 19.42 -6.22 -8.24
CA VAL A 391 18.37 -5.25 -7.88
C VAL A 391 17.01 -5.93 -7.90
N ALA A 392 16.27 -5.85 -6.80
CA ALA A 392 14.96 -6.48 -6.63
C ALA A 392 13.82 -5.46 -6.65
N PHE A 393 12.85 -5.67 -7.54
CA PHE A 393 11.57 -4.96 -7.61
C PHE A 393 10.40 -5.89 -7.30
N GLY A 394 9.20 -5.32 -7.14
CA GLY A 394 7.96 -6.09 -7.07
C GLY A 394 7.75 -6.90 -8.37
N PRO A 395 7.40 -8.20 -8.29
CA PRO A 395 7.29 -9.07 -9.47
C PRO A 395 5.97 -8.89 -10.22
N SER A 396 5.57 -7.65 -10.47
CA SER A 396 4.40 -7.30 -11.25
C SER A 396 4.49 -5.85 -11.73
N ALA A 397 4.11 -5.58 -12.98
CA ALA A 397 4.01 -4.24 -13.53
C ALA A 397 2.98 -3.34 -12.82
N TYR A 398 2.09 -3.94 -12.02
CA TYR A 398 1.06 -3.22 -11.26
C TYR A 398 1.49 -2.85 -9.84
N GLU A 399 2.71 -3.17 -9.43
CA GLU A 399 3.22 -2.89 -8.10
C GLU A 399 4.07 -1.63 -8.07
N ALA A 400 3.79 -0.74 -7.13
CA ALA A 400 4.66 0.39 -6.83
C ALA A 400 6.00 -0.08 -6.24
N GLY A 401 7.04 0.68 -6.47
CA GLY A 401 8.35 0.51 -5.83
C GLY A 401 8.53 1.45 -4.64
N PHE A 402 9.50 1.13 -3.78
CA PHE A 402 9.72 1.83 -2.53
C PHE A 402 11.20 2.13 -2.29
N VAL A 403 11.51 3.39 -2.04
CA VAL A 403 12.81 3.84 -1.53
C VAL A 403 12.74 3.92 0.00
N SER A 404 13.81 3.59 0.69
CA SER A 404 13.93 3.72 2.14
C SER A 404 15.03 4.73 2.51
N ALA A 405 15.05 5.16 3.76
CA ALA A 405 16.12 6.01 4.28
C ALA A 405 17.52 5.37 4.21
N ALA A 406 17.59 4.06 4.03
CA ALA A 406 18.86 3.33 3.87
C ALA A 406 19.42 3.33 2.45
N HIS A 407 18.65 3.75 1.44
CA HIS A 407 19.15 3.94 0.07
C HIS A 407 19.94 5.24 0.01
N THR A 408 21.27 5.16 -0.15
CA THR A 408 22.13 6.34 -0.31
C THR A 408 22.09 6.85 -1.76
N PRO A 409 22.47 8.12 -2.02
CA PRO A 409 22.60 8.61 -3.39
C PRO A 409 23.50 7.75 -4.27
N GLU A 410 24.62 7.27 -3.75
CA GLU A 410 25.57 6.40 -4.45
C GLU A 410 24.92 5.06 -4.84
N LEU A 411 24.14 4.47 -3.93
CA LEU A 411 23.40 3.23 -4.21
C LEU A 411 22.33 3.44 -5.27
N ILE A 412 21.69 4.61 -5.30
CA ILE A 412 20.75 4.97 -6.37
C ILE A 412 21.50 5.07 -7.70
N ASP A 413 22.68 5.70 -7.74
CA ASP A 413 23.48 5.81 -8.97
C ASP A 413 23.94 4.42 -9.47
N GLU A 414 24.33 3.51 -8.59
CA GLU A 414 24.63 2.11 -8.93
C GLU A 414 23.40 1.42 -9.56
N THR A 415 22.22 1.65 -8.99
CA THR A 415 20.96 1.09 -9.50
C THR A 415 20.62 1.66 -10.89
N VAL A 416 20.82 2.96 -11.10
CA VAL A 416 20.61 3.62 -12.40
C VAL A 416 21.59 3.07 -13.44
N ALA A 417 22.85 2.86 -13.10
CA ALA A 417 23.83 2.26 -14.01
C ALA A 417 23.44 0.82 -14.42
N ALA A 418 22.90 0.03 -13.48
CA ALA A 418 22.37 -1.29 -13.79
C ALA A 418 21.18 -1.21 -14.76
N ALA A 419 20.26 -0.26 -14.55
CA ALA A 419 19.11 -0.03 -15.43
C ALA A 419 19.54 0.44 -16.83
N GLU A 420 20.56 1.31 -16.93
CA GLU A 420 21.11 1.75 -18.22
C GLU A 420 21.58 0.55 -19.08
N ALA A 421 22.29 -0.41 -18.44
CA ALA A 421 22.70 -1.63 -19.11
C ALA A 421 21.52 -2.54 -19.53
N VAL A 422 20.43 -2.57 -18.72
CA VAL A 422 19.23 -3.34 -19.06
C VAL A 422 18.48 -2.69 -20.21
N PHE A 423 18.23 -1.38 -20.16
CA PHE A 423 17.54 -0.68 -21.26
C PHE A 423 18.32 -0.78 -22.58
N ALA A 424 19.66 -0.66 -22.56
CA ALA A 424 20.49 -0.86 -23.74
C ALA A 424 20.33 -2.28 -24.34
N ALA A 425 20.20 -3.30 -23.50
CA ALA A 425 19.94 -4.67 -23.95
C ALA A 425 18.52 -4.89 -24.48
N MET A 426 17.54 -4.07 -24.10
CA MET A 426 16.16 -4.13 -24.59
C MET A 426 15.98 -3.46 -25.95
N ALA A 427 16.88 -2.53 -26.33
CA ALA A 427 16.86 -1.80 -27.61
C ALA A 427 17.43 -2.63 -28.80
N GLY A 428 18.17 -3.71 -28.54
CA GLY A 428 18.77 -4.60 -29.54
C GLY A 428 17.97 -5.86 -29.73
#